data_baedd9508ca00361afc82bacb77f382b
#
_entry.id   baedd9508ca00361afc82bacb77f382b
#
_cell.length_a   1.000
_cell.length_b   1.000
_cell.length_c   1.000
_cell.angle_alpha   90.00
_cell.angle_beta   90.00
_cell.angle_gamma   90.00
#
_symmetry.space_group_name_H-M   'P 1'
#
loop_
_entity.id
_entity.type
_entity.pdbx_description
1 polymer ?
#
loop_
_entity_poly.entity_id
_entity_poly.type
_entity_poly.pdbx_seq_one_letter_code
_entity_poly.pdbx_strand_id
1 'polypeptide(L)'
;MENDYKVADINLAEFGRREISLAENEMPALMALRDKYRDEQPLAGAKIMGCIHMTIQTAVLMETLIDLGAELRWSSCNIFSTQDHAAAAMAAIGVPVFAWKGETDEEYEWCIEQTICKDGNPWDANMILDDGSDLTSMVHAKFPDMLENIHGVSEETTTGVHRLKEMLEKGELKIPAINVNDSVTKAKNDNKYGCRHSLNDALKRGTDMLLSGKKGLVIGYGDVGKGSAASLAQEGMIVSVVESDPICAMQACMDGFSVVSCYKNGVVTRDPQDINKQVMGDTDLVVTTTGNVNVCDSAMIRTLKNTAVICNIGHFDNEIDTAFMRENFYWDEIKPQVHRVFRDTKPNGTPDLSSKNYVILLAEGRLVNLGNATGHPSRIMDGSFANQVLAQIHLFKQGFANVNDSDKKAEMITVEVLPKKLDEEVASLMVEGFGGMVTKLTKDQADYINVPQDGPFKEESYKY
;
A
#
# COMPACT_ATOMS: atom_id res chain seq x y z
N MET A 1 5.36 -11.87 33.87
CA MET A 1 5.15 -10.71 32.99
C MET A 1 4.61 -11.30 31.70
N GLU A 2 3.42 -10.92 31.30
CA GLU A 2 2.90 -11.23 29.97
C GLU A 2 3.85 -10.59 28.95
N ASN A 3 4.15 -11.29 27.86
CA ASN A 3 5.02 -10.73 26.82
C ASN A 3 4.33 -9.54 26.17
N ASP A 4 5.03 -8.41 25.98
CA ASP A 4 4.49 -7.20 25.33
C ASP A 4 4.51 -7.37 23.78
N TYR A 5 3.93 -8.47 23.30
CA TYR A 5 3.69 -8.77 21.87
C TYR A 5 2.64 -9.88 21.72
N LYS A 6 2.02 -9.93 20.53
CA LYS A 6 1.20 -11.06 20.09
C LYS A 6 1.46 -11.34 18.61
N VAL A 7 2.03 -12.51 18.33
CA VAL A 7 2.34 -13.02 16.98
C VAL A 7 1.82 -14.44 16.85
N ALA A 8 1.69 -14.96 15.62
CA ALA A 8 1.17 -16.29 15.36
C ALA A 8 2.01 -17.40 16.03
N ASP A 9 3.32 -17.38 15.82
CA ASP A 9 4.25 -18.36 16.38
C ASP A 9 5.67 -17.74 16.53
N ILE A 10 6.12 -17.53 17.74
CA ILE A 10 7.44 -16.97 18.05
C ILE A 10 8.59 -17.87 17.57
N ASN A 11 8.36 -19.17 17.40
CA ASN A 11 9.37 -20.10 16.93
C ASN A 11 9.77 -19.87 15.45
N LEU A 12 9.01 -19.07 14.73
CA LEU A 12 9.36 -18.64 13.36
C LEU A 12 10.46 -17.56 13.32
N ALA A 13 10.90 -17.03 14.46
CA ALA A 13 11.82 -15.89 14.53
C ALA A 13 13.17 -16.14 13.80
N GLU A 14 13.76 -17.33 13.93
CA GLU A 14 15.01 -17.66 13.23
C GLU A 14 14.84 -17.67 11.71
N PHE A 15 13.75 -18.23 11.22
CA PHE A 15 13.40 -18.19 9.79
C PHE A 15 13.19 -16.73 9.33
N GLY A 16 12.42 -15.96 10.10
CA GLY A 16 12.21 -14.53 9.82
C GLY A 16 13.52 -13.75 9.74
N ARG A 17 14.45 -13.96 10.67
CA ARG A 17 15.75 -13.29 10.66
C ARG A 17 16.55 -13.57 9.39
N ARG A 18 16.52 -14.81 8.90
CA ARG A 18 17.19 -15.18 7.65
C ARG A 18 16.58 -14.49 6.44
N GLU A 19 15.25 -14.42 6.35
CA GLU A 19 14.57 -13.72 5.26
C GLU A 19 14.75 -12.20 5.33
N ILE A 20 14.76 -11.61 6.53
CA ILE A 20 15.07 -10.18 6.71
C ILE A 20 16.49 -9.88 6.19
N SER A 21 17.47 -10.77 6.43
CA SER A 21 18.83 -10.56 5.92
C SER A 21 18.93 -10.62 4.38
N LEU A 22 18.05 -11.38 3.72
CA LEU A 22 17.93 -11.32 2.27
C LEU A 22 17.33 -9.98 1.81
N ALA A 23 16.32 -9.48 2.52
CA ALA A 23 15.71 -8.18 2.23
C ALA A 23 16.72 -7.04 2.39
N GLU A 24 17.54 -7.05 3.42
CA GLU A 24 18.62 -6.05 3.63
C GLU A 24 19.55 -5.93 2.42
N ASN A 25 19.93 -7.06 1.78
CA ASN A 25 20.78 -7.05 0.58
C ASN A 25 20.08 -6.37 -0.63
N GLU A 26 18.75 -6.37 -0.65
CA GLU A 26 17.92 -5.79 -1.69
C GLU A 26 17.41 -4.38 -1.33
N MET A 27 17.83 -3.79 -0.20
CA MET A 27 17.38 -2.49 0.28
C MET A 27 18.56 -1.53 0.54
N PRO A 28 19.40 -1.25 -0.48
CA PRO A 28 20.63 -0.48 -0.31
C PRO A 28 20.41 1.00 0.07
N ALA A 29 19.31 1.63 -0.35
CA ALA A 29 19.02 3.02 0.04
C ALA A 29 18.73 3.10 1.54
N LEU A 30 17.91 2.18 2.05
CA LEU A 30 17.60 2.12 3.47
C LEU A 30 18.83 1.78 4.33
N MET A 31 19.67 0.85 3.86
CA MET A 31 20.92 0.52 4.53
C MET A 31 21.92 1.69 4.53
N ALA A 32 21.98 2.45 3.42
CA ALA A 32 22.83 3.66 3.34
C ALA A 32 22.33 4.78 4.28
N LEU A 33 21.02 4.96 4.45
CA LEU A 33 20.46 5.88 5.45
C LEU A 33 20.78 5.45 6.87
N ARG A 34 20.70 4.14 7.15
CA ARG A 34 21.08 3.56 8.45
C ARG A 34 22.53 3.89 8.76
N ASP A 35 23.46 3.66 7.82
CA ASP A 35 24.87 3.96 7.99
C ASP A 35 25.15 5.46 8.11
N LYS A 36 24.46 6.28 7.31
CA LYS A 36 24.63 7.74 7.33
C LYS A 36 24.25 8.38 8.68
N TYR A 37 23.15 7.91 9.28
CA TYR A 37 22.54 8.55 10.43
C TYR A 37 22.77 7.81 11.76
N ARG A 38 23.40 6.63 11.74
CA ARG A 38 23.63 5.81 12.96
C ARG A 38 24.32 6.58 14.09
N ASP A 39 25.37 7.33 13.78
CA ASP A 39 26.13 8.06 14.78
C ASP A 39 25.43 9.35 15.25
N GLU A 40 24.60 9.95 14.39
CA GLU A 40 23.84 11.17 14.70
C GLU A 40 22.62 10.90 15.58
N GLN A 41 22.07 9.69 15.55
CA GLN A 41 20.87 9.30 16.30
C GLN A 41 19.71 10.32 16.16
N PRO A 42 19.28 10.67 14.93
CA PRO A 42 18.32 11.76 14.70
C PRO A 42 16.93 11.51 15.26
N LEU A 43 16.63 10.27 15.63
CA LEU A 43 15.38 9.82 16.25
C LEU A 43 15.56 9.46 17.74
N ALA A 44 16.67 9.87 18.37
CA ALA A 44 16.84 9.68 19.81
C ALA A 44 15.71 10.35 20.60
N GLY A 45 14.93 9.55 21.35
CA GLY A 45 13.72 10.00 22.06
C GLY A 45 12.44 9.97 21.23
N ALA A 46 12.48 9.59 19.97
CA ALA A 46 11.29 9.30 19.19
C ALA A 46 10.65 7.99 19.66
N LYS A 47 9.34 8.01 19.89
CA LYS A 47 8.51 6.85 20.25
C LYS A 47 7.44 6.70 19.19
N ILE A 48 7.63 5.76 18.28
CA ILE A 48 6.85 5.62 17.06
C ILE A 48 5.82 4.51 17.19
N MET A 49 4.56 4.85 17.07
CA MET A 49 3.49 3.89 16.80
C MET A 49 3.44 3.64 15.30
N GLY A 50 3.62 2.39 14.87
CA GLY A 50 3.61 2.00 13.47
C GLY A 50 2.44 1.09 13.13
N CYS A 51 1.75 1.37 12.03
CA CYS A 51 0.71 0.53 11.46
C CYS A 51 0.91 0.43 9.94
N ILE A 52 1.70 -0.53 9.52
CA ILE A 52 1.96 -0.85 8.12
C ILE A 52 2.18 -2.36 7.97
N HIS A 53 1.93 -2.91 6.77
CA HIS A 53 2.06 -4.34 6.48
C HIS A 53 3.28 -4.98 7.15
N MET A 54 3.09 -5.93 8.06
CA MET A 54 4.19 -6.54 8.83
C MET A 54 4.92 -7.60 7.99
N THR A 55 5.75 -7.15 7.07
CA THR A 55 6.55 -7.96 6.14
C THR A 55 8.03 -7.97 6.53
N ILE A 56 8.84 -8.80 5.84
CA ILE A 56 10.30 -8.77 6.02
C ILE A 56 10.91 -7.42 5.68
N GLN A 57 10.36 -6.71 4.68
CA GLN A 57 10.79 -5.36 4.31
C GLN A 57 10.48 -4.35 5.41
N THR A 58 9.30 -4.46 6.02
CA THR A 58 8.91 -3.64 7.17
C THR A 58 9.82 -3.90 8.38
N ALA A 59 10.26 -5.14 8.58
CA ALA A 59 11.24 -5.42 9.63
C ALA A 59 12.57 -4.68 9.39
N VAL A 60 13.05 -4.57 8.15
CA VAL A 60 14.23 -3.75 7.81
C VAL A 60 14.01 -2.27 8.10
N LEU A 61 12.80 -1.74 7.80
CA LEU A 61 12.42 -0.37 8.18
C LEU A 61 12.44 -0.18 9.69
N MET A 62 11.83 -1.08 10.44
CA MET A 62 11.77 -1.02 11.91
C MET A 62 13.17 -1.04 12.52
N GLU A 63 14.03 -1.95 12.09
CA GLU A 63 15.43 -2.00 12.56
C GLU A 63 16.20 -0.74 12.19
N THR A 64 15.92 -0.13 11.03
CA THR A 64 16.53 1.15 10.66
C THR A 64 16.10 2.26 11.62
N LEU A 65 14.80 2.38 11.90
CA LEU A 65 14.30 3.38 12.86
C LEU A 65 14.92 3.18 14.27
N ILE A 66 15.06 1.94 14.71
CA ILE A 66 15.71 1.58 15.99
C ILE A 66 17.20 1.97 15.97
N ASP A 67 17.93 1.64 14.91
CA ASP A 67 19.33 2.01 14.74
C ASP A 67 19.55 3.54 14.73
N LEU A 68 18.53 4.30 14.38
CA LEU A 68 18.53 5.76 14.42
C LEU A 68 18.03 6.35 15.76
N GLY A 69 17.72 5.51 16.74
CA GLY A 69 17.42 5.90 18.11
C GLY A 69 15.95 5.86 18.52
N ALA A 70 15.03 5.37 17.67
CA ALA A 70 13.62 5.30 17.99
C ALA A 70 13.25 4.08 18.86
N GLU A 71 12.23 4.24 19.69
CA GLU A 71 11.47 3.15 20.30
C GLU A 71 10.20 2.89 19.47
N LEU A 72 9.83 1.62 19.30
CA LEU A 72 8.73 1.24 18.43
C LEU A 72 7.67 0.40 19.15
N ARG A 73 6.41 0.55 18.71
CA ARG A 73 5.31 -0.41 18.88
C ARG A 73 4.61 -0.56 17.54
N TRP A 74 4.20 -1.78 17.15
CA TRP A 74 3.84 -2.05 15.76
C TRP A 74 2.65 -2.98 15.59
N SER A 75 1.77 -2.67 14.61
CA SER A 75 0.73 -3.56 14.08
C SER A 75 0.74 -3.57 12.56
N SER A 76 0.00 -4.50 11.96
CA SER A 76 -0.21 -4.51 10.52
C SER A 76 -1.44 -3.65 10.16
N CYS A 77 -1.44 -3.10 8.95
CA CYS A 77 -2.55 -2.33 8.39
C CYS A 77 -3.54 -3.19 7.57
N ASN A 78 -3.41 -4.51 7.59
CA ASN A 78 -4.28 -5.42 6.84
C ASN A 78 -4.24 -6.82 7.43
N ILE A 79 -5.41 -7.45 7.57
CA ILE A 79 -5.59 -8.76 8.21
C ILE A 79 -4.91 -9.95 7.50
N PHE A 80 -4.53 -9.82 6.21
CA PHE A 80 -3.93 -10.90 5.43
C PHE A 80 -2.49 -10.65 5.01
N SER A 81 -1.93 -9.47 5.30
CA SER A 81 -0.63 -9.06 4.76
C SER A 81 0.57 -9.46 5.62
N THR A 82 0.35 -9.78 6.89
CA THR A 82 1.42 -10.14 7.80
C THR A 82 2.18 -11.38 7.33
N GLN A 83 3.50 -11.31 7.36
CA GLN A 83 4.38 -12.46 7.28
C GLN A 83 4.74 -12.87 8.71
N ASP A 84 4.16 -13.97 9.20
CA ASP A 84 4.24 -14.38 10.61
C ASP A 84 5.68 -14.54 11.11
N HIS A 85 6.59 -14.97 10.25
CA HIS A 85 8.01 -15.09 10.56
C HIS A 85 8.71 -13.72 10.70
N ALA A 86 8.28 -12.70 9.98
CA ALA A 86 8.78 -11.33 10.15
C ALA A 86 8.32 -10.74 11.48
N ALA A 87 7.05 -10.89 11.81
CA ALA A 87 6.48 -10.48 13.10
C ALA A 87 7.21 -11.18 14.27
N ALA A 88 7.41 -12.49 14.17
CA ALA A 88 8.14 -13.27 15.16
C ALA A 88 9.59 -12.81 15.34
N ALA A 89 10.30 -12.49 14.24
CA ALA A 89 11.68 -12.03 14.31
C ALA A 89 11.81 -10.71 15.06
N MET A 90 10.89 -9.76 14.82
CA MET A 90 10.89 -8.47 15.51
C MET A 90 10.48 -8.61 16.98
N ALA A 91 9.48 -9.45 17.30
CA ALA A 91 9.09 -9.75 18.66
C ALA A 91 10.24 -10.41 19.45
N ALA A 92 11.02 -11.30 18.83
CA ALA A 92 12.14 -11.99 19.46
C ALA A 92 13.30 -11.07 19.85
N ILE A 93 13.49 -9.93 19.16
CA ILE A 93 14.48 -8.91 19.54
C ILE A 93 13.92 -7.87 20.53
N GLY A 94 12.68 -8.06 21.00
CA GLY A 94 12.08 -7.26 22.05
C GLY A 94 11.22 -6.08 21.56
N VAL A 95 10.91 -6.00 20.28
CA VAL A 95 9.97 -5.00 19.75
C VAL A 95 8.54 -5.46 20.02
N PRO A 96 7.69 -4.64 20.64
CA PRO A 96 6.26 -4.93 20.77
C PRO A 96 5.57 -4.96 19.40
N VAL A 97 5.24 -6.18 18.94
CA VAL A 97 4.55 -6.42 17.66
C VAL A 97 3.23 -7.15 17.92
N PHE A 98 2.16 -6.62 17.37
CA PHE A 98 0.80 -7.17 17.45
C PHE A 98 0.32 -7.39 16.02
N ALA A 99 0.63 -8.55 15.44
CA ALA A 99 0.26 -8.88 14.06
C ALA A 99 0.38 -10.37 13.76
N TRP A 100 -0.58 -10.93 13.03
CA TRP A 100 -0.51 -12.26 12.42
C TRP A 100 -1.36 -12.34 11.16
N LYS A 101 -1.08 -13.30 10.31
CA LYS A 101 -1.87 -13.49 9.08
C LYS A 101 -3.20 -14.18 9.40
N GLY A 102 -4.31 -13.58 8.97
CA GLY A 102 -5.65 -14.11 9.16
C GLY A 102 -6.32 -13.62 10.44
N GLU A 103 -6.00 -12.41 10.89
CA GLU A 103 -6.77 -11.71 11.93
C GLU A 103 -8.23 -11.58 11.54
N THR A 104 -9.13 -11.59 12.52
CA THR A 104 -10.51 -11.09 12.34
C THR A 104 -10.50 -9.56 12.37
N ASP A 105 -11.60 -8.92 11.96
CA ASP A 105 -11.71 -7.46 12.02
C ASP A 105 -11.61 -6.95 13.48
N GLU A 106 -12.15 -7.69 14.46
CA GLU A 106 -12.03 -7.35 15.88
C GLU A 106 -10.58 -7.53 16.39
N GLU A 107 -9.88 -8.55 15.94
CA GLU A 107 -8.47 -8.79 16.29
C GLU A 107 -7.58 -7.70 15.68
N TYR A 108 -7.86 -7.27 14.47
CA TYR A 108 -7.16 -6.17 13.80
C TYR A 108 -7.29 -4.85 14.57
N GLU A 109 -8.53 -4.47 14.96
CA GLU A 109 -8.74 -3.28 15.79
C GLU A 109 -8.01 -3.39 17.13
N TRP A 110 -8.05 -4.57 17.75
CA TRP A 110 -7.33 -4.84 19.00
C TRP A 110 -5.82 -4.69 18.82
N CYS A 111 -5.23 -5.17 17.73
CA CYS A 111 -3.80 -5.03 17.45
C CYS A 111 -3.38 -3.56 17.34
N ILE A 112 -4.17 -2.73 16.67
CA ILE A 112 -3.93 -1.28 16.61
C ILE A 112 -4.02 -0.66 18.01
N GLU A 113 -5.01 -1.03 18.80
CA GLU A 113 -5.17 -0.53 20.17
C GLU A 113 -3.98 -0.94 21.07
N GLN A 114 -3.44 -2.16 20.92
CA GLN A 114 -2.22 -2.58 21.63
C GLN A 114 -0.97 -1.81 21.18
N THR A 115 -0.93 -1.34 19.94
CA THR A 115 0.15 -0.48 19.45
C THR A 115 0.10 0.90 20.12
N ILE A 116 -1.12 1.41 20.39
CA ILE A 116 -1.34 2.67 21.08
C ILE A 116 -1.12 2.55 22.58
N CYS A 117 -1.48 1.40 23.17
CA CYS A 117 -1.49 1.19 24.62
C CYS A 117 -0.35 0.28 25.09
N LYS A 118 0.13 0.54 26.31
CA LYS A 118 1.04 -0.32 27.06
C LYS A 118 0.47 -0.58 28.44
N ASP A 119 0.37 -1.85 28.84
CA ASP A 119 -0.21 -2.24 30.14
C ASP A 119 -1.60 -1.62 30.40
N GLY A 120 -2.42 -1.52 29.35
CA GLY A 120 -3.79 -0.98 29.40
C GLY A 120 -3.89 0.55 29.48
N ASN A 121 -2.78 1.28 29.36
CA ASN A 121 -2.76 2.75 29.36
C ASN A 121 -2.16 3.25 28.03
N PRO A 122 -2.55 4.46 27.57
CA PRO A 122 -1.89 5.09 26.44
C PRO A 122 -0.36 5.11 26.62
N TRP A 123 0.36 4.62 25.61
CA TRP A 123 1.81 4.72 25.61
C TRP A 123 2.23 6.17 25.36
N ASP A 124 3.34 6.60 25.93
CA ASP A 124 3.88 7.94 25.77
C ASP A 124 4.53 8.18 24.38
N ALA A 125 3.86 7.70 23.33
CA ALA A 125 4.27 7.88 21.95
C ALA A 125 4.25 9.34 21.53
N ASN A 126 5.17 9.68 20.61
CA ASN A 126 5.28 11.04 20.08
C ASN A 126 5.38 11.12 18.56
N MET A 127 5.31 9.99 17.87
CA MET A 127 5.32 9.89 16.40
C MET A 127 4.34 8.81 15.92
N ILE A 128 3.82 8.99 14.70
CA ILE A 128 2.99 7.99 14.01
C ILE A 128 3.59 7.69 12.63
N LEU A 129 3.62 6.40 12.25
CA LEU A 129 3.87 5.93 10.90
C LEU A 129 2.68 5.05 10.50
N ASP A 130 1.95 5.43 9.47
CA ASP A 130 0.66 4.81 9.14
C ASP A 130 0.55 4.44 7.65
N ASP A 131 -0.30 3.47 7.36
CA ASP A 131 -0.63 3.02 6.02
C ASP A 131 -2.14 2.78 5.93
N GLY A 132 -2.86 3.79 5.47
CA GLY A 132 -4.31 3.82 5.37
C GLY A 132 -5.00 4.66 6.44
N SER A 133 -4.23 5.25 7.37
CA SER A 133 -4.70 6.15 8.44
C SER A 133 -5.66 5.53 9.46
N ASP A 134 -5.66 4.20 9.64
CA ASP A 134 -6.52 3.55 10.64
C ASP A 134 -5.99 3.80 12.06
N LEU A 135 -4.67 3.70 12.28
CA LEU A 135 -4.02 4.05 13.54
C LEU A 135 -4.23 5.53 13.88
N THR A 136 -3.99 6.41 12.92
CA THR A 136 -4.15 7.86 13.08
C THR A 136 -5.60 8.22 13.43
N SER A 137 -6.56 7.61 12.76
CA SER A 137 -7.99 7.81 13.02
C SER A 137 -8.38 7.30 14.42
N MET A 138 -7.85 6.16 14.83
CA MET A 138 -8.10 5.62 16.17
C MET A 138 -7.53 6.52 17.27
N VAL A 139 -6.32 7.07 17.09
CA VAL A 139 -5.73 8.02 18.04
C VAL A 139 -6.59 9.28 18.17
N HIS A 140 -7.03 9.85 17.04
CA HIS A 140 -7.90 11.04 17.06
C HIS A 140 -9.25 10.78 17.73
N ALA A 141 -9.85 9.59 17.50
CA ALA A 141 -11.19 9.28 18.00
C ALA A 141 -11.19 8.78 19.45
N LYS A 142 -10.24 7.89 19.81
CA LYS A 142 -10.26 7.21 21.11
C LYS A 142 -9.23 7.76 22.12
N PHE A 143 -8.13 8.40 21.64
CA PHE A 143 -7.00 8.82 22.46
C PHE A 143 -6.57 10.28 22.19
N PRO A 144 -7.50 11.25 22.11
CA PRO A 144 -7.20 12.61 21.66
C PRO A 144 -6.16 13.33 22.55
N ASP A 145 -6.06 12.99 23.83
CA ASP A 145 -5.08 13.61 24.75
C ASP A 145 -3.62 13.29 24.36
N MET A 146 -3.37 12.21 23.62
CA MET A 146 -2.04 11.86 23.12
C MET A 146 -1.54 12.85 22.05
N LEU A 147 -2.46 13.48 21.32
CA LEU A 147 -2.14 14.35 20.17
C LEU A 147 -1.30 15.57 20.57
N GLU A 148 -1.36 16.00 21.84
CA GLU A 148 -0.55 17.09 22.35
C GLU A 148 0.96 16.80 22.30
N ASN A 149 1.34 15.51 22.41
CA ASN A 149 2.72 15.05 22.43
C ASN A 149 3.21 14.53 21.07
N ILE A 150 2.33 14.36 20.08
CA ILE A 150 2.67 13.79 18.78
C ILE A 150 3.22 14.89 17.86
N HIS A 151 4.42 14.67 17.31
CA HIS A 151 5.07 15.58 16.37
C HIS A 151 4.49 15.49 14.95
N GLY A 152 3.88 14.38 14.58
CA GLY A 152 3.24 14.22 13.27
C GLY A 152 3.07 12.75 12.85
N VAL A 153 2.50 12.58 11.66
CA VAL A 153 2.30 11.29 11.00
C VAL A 153 2.94 11.28 9.63
N SER A 154 3.58 10.16 9.26
CA SER A 154 3.93 9.87 7.87
C SER A 154 2.99 8.80 7.33
N GLU A 155 2.36 9.07 6.17
CA GLU A 155 1.34 8.23 5.56
C GLU A 155 1.84 7.61 4.25
N GLU A 156 1.74 6.28 4.15
CA GLU A 156 2.28 5.49 3.05
C GLU A 156 1.40 5.47 1.81
N THR A 157 0.06 5.48 1.95
CA THR A 157 -0.83 5.10 0.85
C THR A 157 -1.84 6.17 0.46
N THR A 158 -2.28 6.12 -0.80
CA THR A 158 -3.23 7.07 -1.40
C THR A 158 -4.51 7.24 -0.58
N THR A 159 -5.08 6.13 -0.10
CA THR A 159 -6.35 6.17 0.67
C THR A 159 -6.18 6.81 2.04
N GLY A 160 -5.04 6.57 2.71
CA GLY A 160 -4.72 7.24 3.96
C GLY A 160 -4.49 8.74 3.78
N VAL A 161 -3.76 9.13 2.74
CA VAL A 161 -3.60 10.55 2.37
C VAL A 161 -4.93 11.22 2.10
N HIS A 162 -5.86 10.53 1.42
CA HIS A 162 -7.21 11.06 1.17
C HIS A 162 -7.96 11.31 2.47
N ARG A 163 -7.93 10.36 3.41
CA ARG A 163 -8.53 10.51 4.76
C ARG A 163 -7.92 11.67 5.53
N LEU A 164 -6.60 11.81 5.54
CA LEU A 164 -5.92 12.91 6.22
C LEU A 164 -6.29 14.27 5.64
N LYS A 165 -6.40 14.38 4.32
CA LYS A 165 -6.88 15.61 3.64
C LYS A 165 -8.33 15.92 4.01
N GLU A 166 -9.20 14.92 4.05
CA GLU A 166 -10.59 15.09 4.48
C GLU A 166 -10.68 15.54 5.94
N MET A 167 -9.87 14.95 6.84
CA MET A 167 -9.78 15.38 8.24
C MET A 167 -9.26 16.82 8.35
N LEU A 168 -8.29 17.20 7.52
CA LEU A 168 -7.77 18.58 7.48
C LEU A 168 -8.85 19.58 7.05
N GLU A 169 -9.56 19.28 5.97
CA GLU A 169 -10.65 20.12 5.45
C GLU A 169 -11.78 20.32 6.47
N LYS A 170 -12.06 19.30 7.28
CA LYS A 170 -13.05 19.35 8.36
C LYS A 170 -12.52 19.99 9.64
N GLY A 171 -11.22 20.31 9.73
CA GLY A 171 -10.57 20.81 10.94
C GLY A 171 -10.43 19.77 12.05
N GLU A 172 -10.53 18.49 11.70
CA GLU A 172 -10.42 17.35 12.62
C GLU A 172 -8.97 16.88 12.79
N LEU A 173 -8.11 17.05 11.79
CA LEU A 173 -6.69 16.74 11.89
C LEU A 173 -6.01 17.68 12.88
N LYS A 174 -5.29 17.15 13.87
CA LYS A 174 -4.66 17.92 14.96
C LYS A 174 -3.14 17.89 14.96
N ILE A 175 -2.53 17.18 14.03
CA ILE A 175 -1.08 17.01 13.88
C ILE A 175 -0.67 17.20 12.42
N PRO A 176 0.57 17.61 12.13
CA PRO A 176 1.07 17.67 10.75
C PRO A 176 1.21 16.26 10.16
N ALA A 177 1.04 16.16 8.84
CA ALA A 177 1.17 14.93 8.11
C ALA A 177 2.11 15.06 6.91
N ILE A 178 3.01 14.09 6.73
CA ILE A 178 3.80 13.93 5.51
C ILE A 178 3.15 12.85 4.65
N ASN A 179 2.75 13.25 3.46
CA ASN A 179 2.26 12.39 2.41
C ASN A 179 3.45 11.74 1.68
N VAL A 180 3.85 10.57 2.14
CA VAL A 180 4.93 9.77 1.51
C VAL A 180 4.45 9.19 0.19
N ASN A 181 3.16 8.85 0.06
CA ASN A 181 2.62 8.25 -1.16
C ASN A 181 2.91 9.07 -2.43
N ASP A 182 2.84 10.40 -2.34
CA ASP A 182 3.00 11.27 -3.49
C ASP A 182 4.47 11.73 -3.71
N SER A 183 5.43 11.29 -2.89
CA SER A 183 6.85 11.36 -3.22
C SER A 183 7.10 10.65 -4.53
N VAL A 184 7.92 11.24 -5.43
CA VAL A 184 8.10 10.69 -6.79
C VAL A 184 8.75 9.31 -6.74
N THR A 185 9.74 9.13 -5.88
CA THR A 185 10.42 7.85 -5.66
C THR A 185 9.50 6.77 -5.07
N LYS A 186 8.38 7.16 -4.44
CA LYS A 186 7.33 6.25 -4.02
C LYS A 186 6.29 6.06 -5.12
N ALA A 187 5.54 7.08 -5.50
CA ALA A 187 4.40 6.97 -6.42
C ALA A 187 4.77 6.39 -7.79
N LYS A 188 5.89 6.86 -8.39
CA LYS A 188 6.33 6.43 -9.73
C LYS A 188 7.14 5.14 -9.70
N ASN A 189 7.55 4.66 -8.54
CA ASN A 189 8.31 3.43 -8.34
C ASN A 189 7.44 2.32 -7.74
N ASP A 190 7.02 2.46 -6.50
CA ASP A 190 6.22 1.49 -5.75
C ASP A 190 4.88 1.20 -6.44
N ASN A 191 4.03 2.22 -6.60
CA ASN A 191 2.69 2.04 -7.13
C ASN A 191 2.71 1.47 -8.57
N LYS A 192 3.72 1.81 -9.36
CA LYS A 192 3.84 1.36 -10.75
C LYS A 192 4.61 0.05 -10.87
N TYR A 193 5.89 0.05 -10.51
CA TYR A 193 6.78 -1.11 -10.72
C TYR A 193 6.56 -2.21 -9.67
N GLY A 194 6.17 -1.85 -8.44
CA GLY A 194 5.78 -2.80 -7.42
C GLY A 194 4.56 -3.62 -7.84
N CYS A 195 3.51 -2.96 -8.33
CA CYS A 195 2.33 -3.65 -8.86
C CYS A 195 2.65 -4.43 -10.13
N ARG A 196 3.54 -3.92 -11.00
CA ARG A 196 4.00 -4.65 -12.20
C ARG A 196 4.64 -5.99 -11.85
N HIS A 197 5.40 -6.06 -10.76
CA HIS A 197 6.02 -7.30 -10.29
C HIS A 197 5.02 -8.18 -9.54
N SER A 198 4.36 -7.64 -8.52
CA SER A 198 3.60 -8.41 -7.53
C SER A 198 2.25 -8.94 -8.01
N LEU A 199 1.61 -8.31 -9.00
CA LEU A 199 0.35 -8.79 -9.58
C LEU A 199 0.52 -10.17 -10.22
N ASN A 200 1.53 -10.33 -11.06
CA ASN A 200 1.79 -11.60 -11.74
C ASN A 200 2.15 -12.72 -10.76
N ASP A 201 2.91 -12.40 -9.72
CA ASP A 201 3.24 -13.36 -8.66
C ASP A 201 1.97 -13.86 -7.96
N ALA A 202 1.07 -12.96 -7.59
CA ALA A 202 -0.20 -13.30 -6.96
C ALA A 202 -1.11 -14.13 -7.86
N LEU A 203 -1.24 -13.76 -9.12
CA LEU A 203 -2.08 -14.48 -10.09
C LEU A 203 -1.56 -15.90 -10.33
N LYS A 204 -0.26 -16.07 -10.50
CA LYS A 204 0.38 -17.39 -10.73
C LYS A 204 0.26 -18.28 -9.51
N ARG A 205 0.52 -17.78 -8.31
CA ARG A 205 0.36 -18.53 -7.05
C ARG A 205 -1.11 -18.83 -6.73
N GLY A 206 -1.99 -17.86 -6.95
CA GLY A 206 -3.42 -18.00 -6.66
C GLY A 206 -4.14 -18.98 -7.55
N THR A 207 -3.89 -18.95 -8.86
CA THR A 207 -4.74 -19.62 -9.86
C THR A 207 -4.08 -20.66 -10.70
N ASP A 208 -2.75 -20.71 -10.78
CA ASP A 208 -2.00 -21.54 -11.75
C ASP A 208 -2.44 -21.31 -13.21
N MET A 209 -3.04 -20.16 -13.53
CA MET A 209 -3.54 -19.87 -14.87
C MET A 209 -2.41 -19.45 -15.81
N LEU A 210 -2.43 -19.94 -17.03
CA LEU A 210 -1.64 -19.36 -18.11
C LEU A 210 -2.22 -17.99 -18.47
N LEU A 211 -1.42 -16.93 -18.40
CA LEU A 211 -1.86 -15.57 -18.72
C LEU A 211 -1.83 -15.31 -20.22
N SER A 212 -0.83 -15.87 -20.94
CA SER A 212 -0.65 -15.63 -22.37
C SER A 212 -1.87 -16.02 -23.21
N GLY A 213 -2.26 -15.14 -24.12
CA GLY A 213 -3.39 -15.30 -25.02
C GLY A 213 -4.76 -15.08 -24.40
N LYS A 214 -4.86 -14.87 -23.09
CA LYS A 214 -6.12 -14.53 -22.40
C LYS A 214 -6.40 -13.04 -22.43
N LYS A 215 -7.67 -12.67 -22.21
CA LYS A 215 -8.15 -11.29 -22.20
C LYS A 215 -8.21 -10.76 -20.78
N GLY A 216 -7.41 -9.72 -20.50
CA GLY A 216 -7.38 -9.01 -19.23
C GLY A 216 -8.10 -7.66 -19.34
N LEU A 217 -8.87 -7.32 -18.33
CA LEU A 217 -9.51 -6.02 -18.16
C LEU A 217 -8.96 -5.34 -16.91
N VAL A 218 -8.22 -4.25 -17.10
CA VAL A 218 -7.72 -3.43 -16.00
C VAL A 218 -8.64 -2.22 -15.82
N ILE A 219 -9.23 -2.09 -14.64
CA ILE A 219 -10.11 -0.98 -14.31
C ILE A 219 -9.32 0.05 -13.52
N GLY A 220 -9.04 1.19 -14.14
CA GLY A 220 -8.15 2.26 -13.70
C GLY A 220 -6.82 2.27 -14.46
N TYR A 221 -6.29 3.48 -14.76
CA TYR A 221 -4.99 3.67 -15.44
C TYR A 221 -4.15 4.76 -14.76
N GLY A 222 -4.27 4.89 -13.44
CA GLY A 222 -3.29 5.58 -12.59
C GLY A 222 -1.98 4.79 -12.51
N ASP A 223 -1.09 5.12 -11.60
CA ASP A 223 0.23 4.45 -11.49
C ASP A 223 0.08 2.93 -11.27
N VAL A 224 -0.83 2.51 -10.39
CA VAL A 224 -1.14 1.09 -10.15
C VAL A 224 -1.68 0.41 -11.41
N GLY A 225 -2.63 1.06 -12.11
CA GLY A 225 -3.20 0.54 -13.35
C GLY A 225 -2.20 0.40 -14.47
N LYS A 226 -1.31 1.39 -14.64
CA LYS A 226 -0.19 1.35 -15.61
C LYS A 226 0.74 0.18 -15.35
N GLY A 227 1.14 0.00 -14.09
CA GLY A 227 1.96 -1.15 -13.69
C GLY A 227 1.27 -2.47 -13.97
N SER A 228 0.01 -2.60 -13.57
CA SER A 228 -0.80 -3.81 -13.75
C SER A 228 -1.00 -4.16 -15.23
N ALA A 229 -1.40 -3.20 -16.05
CA ALA A 229 -1.61 -3.42 -17.49
C ALA A 229 -0.29 -3.82 -18.20
N ALA A 230 0.81 -3.13 -17.89
CA ALA A 230 2.13 -3.48 -18.42
C ALA A 230 2.59 -4.89 -18.00
N SER A 231 2.32 -5.28 -16.76
CA SER A 231 2.61 -6.61 -16.22
C SER A 231 1.91 -7.71 -17.00
N LEU A 232 0.59 -7.56 -17.16
CA LEU A 232 -0.23 -8.53 -17.88
C LEU A 232 0.12 -8.63 -19.37
N ALA A 233 0.38 -7.49 -20.03
CA ALA A 233 0.81 -7.45 -21.42
C ALA A 233 2.18 -8.10 -21.62
N GLN A 234 3.11 -7.93 -20.68
CA GLN A 234 4.43 -8.59 -20.73
C GLN A 234 4.33 -10.10 -20.68
N GLU A 235 3.34 -10.64 -19.96
CA GLU A 235 3.04 -12.10 -19.93
C GLU A 235 2.24 -12.58 -21.15
N GLY A 236 1.97 -11.70 -22.12
CA GLY A 236 1.28 -12.04 -23.37
C GLY A 236 -0.24 -12.02 -23.27
N MET A 237 -0.83 -11.39 -22.27
CA MET A 237 -2.29 -11.14 -22.23
C MET A 237 -2.69 -10.06 -23.24
N ILE A 238 -3.93 -10.16 -23.72
CA ILE A 238 -4.60 -9.14 -24.53
C ILE A 238 -5.31 -8.21 -23.55
N VAL A 239 -4.70 -7.05 -23.23
CA VAL A 239 -5.16 -6.15 -22.19
C VAL A 239 -6.04 -5.06 -22.77
N SER A 240 -7.19 -4.84 -22.13
CA SER A 240 -8.05 -3.66 -22.29
C SER A 240 -8.11 -2.88 -20.99
N VAL A 241 -8.31 -1.56 -21.08
CA VAL A 241 -8.32 -0.64 -19.95
C VAL A 241 -9.67 0.05 -19.87
N VAL A 242 -10.21 0.22 -18.67
CA VAL A 242 -11.34 1.10 -18.35
C VAL A 242 -10.82 2.27 -17.56
N GLU A 243 -11.07 3.49 -18.02
CA GLU A 243 -10.59 4.70 -17.36
C GLU A 243 -11.58 5.86 -17.53
N SER A 244 -11.75 6.66 -16.50
CA SER A 244 -12.62 7.82 -16.47
C SER A 244 -11.89 9.14 -16.71
N ASP A 245 -10.58 9.21 -16.32
CA ASP A 245 -9.74 10.38 -16.60
C ASP A 245 -9.29 10.34 -18.07
N PRO A 246 -9.67 11.36 -18.88
CA PRO A 246 -9.30 11.38 -20.30
C PRO A 246 -7.78 11.47 -20.53
N ILE A 247 -7.00 12.02 -19.59
CA ILE A 247 -5.54 12.09 -19.70
C ILE A 247 -4.95 10.69 -19.52
N CYS A 248 -5.37 9.97 -18.49
CA CYS A 248 -4.95 8.60 -18.25
C CYS A 248 -5.42 7.65 -19.37
N ALA A 249 -6.66 7.83 -19.85
CA ALA A 249 -7.18 7.07 -20.99
C ALA A 249 -6.37 7.30 -22.28
N MET A 250 -5.99 8.55 -22.57
CA MET A 250 -5.09 8.88 -23.69
C MET A 250 -3.74 8.20 -23.53
N GLN A 251 -3.15 8.22 -22.32
CA GLN A 251 -1.89 7.53 -22.04
C GLN A 251 -2.00 6.02 -22.29
N ALA A 252 -3.12 5.39 -21.87
CA ALA A 252 -3.37 3.97 -22.15
C ALA A 252 -3.37 3.67 -23.66
N CYS A 253 -4.00 4.55 -24.47
CA CYS A 253 -3.96 4.41 -25.94
C CYS A 253 -2.54 4.54 -26.49
N MET A 254 -1.74 5.50 -25.98
CA MET A 254 -0.35 5.69 -26.40
C MET A 254 0.55 4.51 -26.03
N ASP A 255 0.26 3.85 -24.89
CA ASP A 255 0.94 2.64 -24.43
C ASP A 255 0.47 1.37 -25.19
N GLY A 256 -0.45 1.52 -26.15
CA GLY A 256 -0.91 0.44 -27.05
C GLY A 256 -2.09 -0.38 -26.52
N PHE A 257 -2.76 0.08 -25.47
CA PHE A 257 -3.95 -0.60 -24.92
C PHE A 257 -5.24 -0.10 -25.55
N SER A 258 -6.22 -1.02 -25.66
CA SER A 258 -7.59 -0.65 -26.02
C SER A 258 -8.31 -0.07 -24.82
N VAL A 259 -8.77 1.18 -24.92
CA VAL A 259 -9.61 1.78 -23.90
C VAL A 259 -11.07 1.45 -24.22
N VAL A 260 -11.76 0.79 -23.27
CA VAL A 260 -13.11 0.28 -23.42
C VAL A 260 -14.00 0.73 -22.25
N SER A 261 -15.30 0.51 -22.37
CA SER A 261 -16.22 0.65 -21.24
C SER A 261 -16.96 -0.65 -20.97
N CYS A 262 -17.15 -0.96 -19.71
CA CYS A 262 -18.00 -2.07 -19.25
C CYS A 262 -19.48 -1.83 -19.52
N TYR A 263 -19.87 -0.59 -19.79
CA TYR A 263 -21.24 -0.19 -20.09
C TYR A 263 -21.36 0.38 -21.50
N LYS A 264 -22.52 0.16 -22.13
CA LYS A 264 -22.84 0.75 -23.42
C LYS A 264 -22.76 2.29 -23.32
N ASN A 265 -22.27 2.90 -24.37
CA ASN A 265 -22.13 4.36 -24.46
C ASN A 265 -21.25 5.02 -23.37
N GLY A 266 -20.47 4.24 -22.61
CA GLY A 266 -19.56 4.76 -21.58
C GLY A 266 -20.23 5.30 -20.31
N VAL A 267 -21.53 5.06 -20.13
CA VAL A 267 -22.31 5.54 -18.96
C VAL A 267 -22.52 4.39 -17.97
N VAL A 268 -22.05 4.54 -16.75
CA VAL A 268 -22.24 3.57 -15.66
C VAL A 268 -23.68 3.70 -15.13
N THR A 269 -24.53 2.76 -15.50
CA THR A 269 -25.95 2.73 -15.05
C THR A 269 -26.21 1.72 -13.96
N ARG A 270 -25.32 0.74 -13.80
CA ARG A 270 -25.49 -0.46 -12.95
C ARG A 270 -26.68 -1.33 -13.36
N ASP A 271 -27.27 -1.09 -14.53
CA ASP A 271 -28.32 -1.92 -15.10
C ASP A 271 -27.69 -3.06 -15.94
N PRO A 272 -28.01 -4.33 -15.67
CA PRO A 272 -27.53 -5.47 -16.46
C PRO A 272 -27.86 -5.38 -17.97
N GLN A 273 -28.91 -4.63 -18.35
CA GLN A 273 -29.28 -4.44 -19.75
C GLN A 273 -28.31 -3.52 -20.51
N ASP A 274 -27.63 -2.63 -19.79
CA ASP A 274 -26.68 -1.67 -20.35
C ASP A 274 -25.24 -2.19 -20.37
N ILE A 275 -24.98 -3.36 -19.82
CA ILE A 275 -23.64 -3.98 -19.84
C ILE A 275 -23.17 -4.20 -21.28
N ASN A 276 -21.91 -3.87 -21.52
CA ASN A 276 -21.20 -4.23 -22.74
C ASN A 276 -20.83 -5.73 -22.70
N LYS A 277 -21.77 -6.57 -23.18
CA LYS A 277 -21.63 -8.02 -23.13
C LYS A 277 -20.42 -8.53 -23.90
N GLN A 278 -19.95 -7.82 -24.93
CA GLN A 278 -18.78 -8.21 -25.69
C GLN A 278 -17.51 -8.06 -24.83
N VAL A 279 -17.38 -6.95 -24.08
CA VAL A 279 -16.25 -6.74 -23.19
C VAL A 279 -16.30 -7.73 -22.02
N MET A 280 -17.44 -7.77 -21.29
CA MET A 280 -17.54 -8.58 -20.07
C MET A 280 -17.57 -10.08 -20.34
N GLY A 281 -18.27 -10.53 -21.39
CA GLY A 281 -18.39 -11.95 -21.74
C GLY A 281 -17.11 -12.57 -22.30
N ASP A 282 -16.18 -11.76 -22.76
CA ASP A 282 -14.88 -12.21 -23.31
C ASP A 282 -13.73 -12.12 -22.30
N THR A 283 -13.92 -11.44 -21.19
CA THR A 283 -12.87 -11.18 -20.19
C THR A 283 -12.56 -12.42 -19.36
N ASP A 284 -11.28 -12.82 -19.32
CA ASP A 284 -10.77 -13.93 -18.51
C ASP A 284 -10.31 -13.48 -17.12
N LEU A 285 -9.84 -12.22 -17.00
CA LEU A 285 -9.31 -11.63 -15.78
C LEU A 285 -9.76 -10.18 -15.65
N VAL A 286 -10.32 -9.81 -14.50
CA VAL A 286 -10.57 -8.43 -14.09
C VAL A 286 -9.61 -8.05 -12.96
N VAL A 287 -8.94 -6.92 -13.11
CA VAL A 287 -8.08 -6.31 -12.08
C VAL A 287 -8.57 -4.91 -11.79
N THR A 288 -8.97 -4.63 -10.55
CA THR A 288 -9.34 -3.27 -10.10
C THR A 288 -8.15 -2.56 -9.48
N THR A 289 -7.99 -1.25 -9.77
CA THR A 289 -6.77 -0.49 -9.45
C THR A 289 -7.05 0.99 -9.14
N THR A 290 -8.29 1.32 -8.74
CA THR A 290 -8.76 2.72 -8.75
C THR A 290 -8.74 3.40 -7.39
N GLY A 291 -8.78 2.65 -6.30
CA GLY A 291 -9.04 3.18 -4.95
C GLY A 291 -10.47 3.74 -4.79
N ASN A 292 -11.38 3.47 -5.73
CA ASN A 292 -12.76 3.92 -5.72
C ASN A 292 -13.69 2.78 -5.27
N VAL A 293 -14.98 3.03 -5.19
CA VAL A 293 -16.00 2.07 -4.69
C VAL A 293 -16.78 1.44 -5.83
N ASN A 294 -16.99 0.10 -5.75
CA ASN A 294 -17.85 -0.68 -6.65
C ASN A 294 -17.58 -0.43 -8.15
N VAL A 295 -16.30 -0.34 -8.53
CA VAL A 295 -15.90 -0.19 -9.94
C VAL A 295 -16.04 -1.50 -10.71
N CYS A 296 -16.07 -2.65 -10.00
CA CYS A 296 -16.52 -3.93 -10.50
C CYS A 296 -17.83 -4.29 -9.79
N ASP A 297 -18.94 -3.80 -10.32
CA ASP A 297 -20.25 -3.87 -9.68
C ASP A 297 -21.02 -5.18 -9.96
N SER A 298 -22.19 -5.29 -9.34
CA SER A 298 -23.06 -6.46 -9.41
C SER A 298 -23.50 -6.82 -10.84
N ALA A 299 -23.75 -5.85 -11.71
CA ALA A 299 -24.15 -6.07 -13.09
C ALA A 299 -22.99 -6.65 -13.93
N MET A 300 -21.80 -6.13 -13.70
CA MET A 300 -20.57 -6.64 -14.31
C MET A 300 -20.28 -8.08 -13.85
N ILE A 301 -20.31 -8.34 -12.55
CA ILE A 301 -20.05 -9.67 -11.96
C ILE A 301 -20.99 -10.74 -12.50
N ARG A 302 -22.29 -10.40 -12.67
CA ARG A 302 -23.28 -11.32 -13.26
C ARG A 302 -23.00 -11.66 -14.72
N THR A 303 -22.36 -10.75 -15.47
CA THR A 303 -22.18 -10.85 -16.93
C THR A 303 -20.82 -11.42 -17.33
N LEU A 304 -19.86 -11.45 -16.39
CA LEU A 304 -18.52 -11.99 -16.65
C LEU A 304 -18.59 -13.42 -17.20
N LYS A 305 -17.61 -13.74 -18.05
CA LYS A 305 -17.37 -15.10 -18.52
C LYS A 305 -17.32 -16.08 -17.36
N ASN A 306 -17.85 -17.29 -17.56
CA ASN A 306 -17.71 -18.37 -16.60
C ASN A 306 -16.23 -18.67 -16.32
N THR A 307 -15.89 -18.89 -15.08
CA THR A 307 -14.52 -19.12 -14.60
C THR A 307 -13.57 -17.93 -14.75
N ALA A 308 -14.06 -16.72 -15.06
CA ALA A 308 -13.24 -15.52 -15.04
C ALA A 308 -12.69 -15.28 -13.63
N VAL A 309 -11.44 -14.78 -13.57
CA VAL A 309 -10.78 -14.41 -12.33
C VAL A 309 -11.04 -12.93 -12.04
N ILE A 310 -11.34 -12.60 -10.80
CA ILE A 310 -11.52 -11.23 -10.31
C ILE A 310 -10.53 -11.01 -9.17
N CYS A 311 -9.78 -9.93 -9.24
CA CYS A 311 -8.90 -9.51 -8.15
C CYS A 311 -8.80 -7.99 -8.05
N ASN A 312 -8.42 -7.53 -6.87
CA ASN A 312 -8.14 -6.14 -6.58
C ASN A 312 -6.67 -5.98 -6.17
N ILE A 313 -6.02 -4.92 -6.63
CA ILE A 313 -4.68 -4.53 -6.21
C ILE A 313 -4.66 -3.11 -5.61
N GLY A 314 -5.84 -2.51 -5.42
CA GLY A 314 -6.03 -1.32 -4.59
C GLY A 314 -6.01 -1.66 -3.09
N HIS A 315 -5.82 -0.65 -2.25
CA HIS A 315 -5.60 -0.86 -0.81
C HIS A 315 -6.81 -1.51 -0.09
N PHE A 316 -8.03 -1.05 -0.35
CA PHE A 316 -9.24 -1.55 0.29
C PHE A 316 -10.06 -2.50 -0.58
N ASP A 317 -10.93 -3.26 0.05
CA ASP A 317 -11.78 -4.30 -0.56
C ASP A 317 -13.09 -3.79 -1.17
N ASN A 318 -13.29 -2.48 -1.22
CA ASN A 318 -14.53 -1.85 -1.68
C ASN A 318 -14.62 -1.62 -3.20
N GLU A 319 -13.56 -1.93 -3.95
CA GLU A 319 -13.56 -1.76 -5.42
C GLU A 319 -14.43 -2.82 -6.12
N ILE A 320 -14.50 -4.02 -5.55
CA ILE A 320 -15.35 -5.11 -6.02
C ILE A 320 -16.57 -5.20 -5.10
N ASP A 321 -17.77 -5.33 -5.68
CA ASP A 321 -19.02 -5.46 -4.90
C ASP A 321 -19.13 -6.86 -4.25
N THR A 322 -18.25 -7.10 -3.29
CA THR A 322 -18.19 -8.37 -2.54
C THR A 322 -19.38 -8.55 -1.61
N ALA A 323 -19.97 -7.45 -1.11
CA ALA A 323 -21.19 -7.49 -0.32
C ALA A 323 -22.33 -8.12 -1.11
N PHE A 324 -22.55 -7.65 -2.35
CA PHE A 324 -23.50 -8.27 -3.26
C PHE A 324 -23.19 -9.75 -3.52
N MET A 325 -21.92 -10.10 -3.73
CA MET A 325 -21.53 -11.50 -3.96
C MET A 325 -21.84 -12.38 -2.74
N ARG A 326 -21.62 -11.90 -1.51
CA ARG A 326 -21.93 -12.63 -0.27
C ARG A 326 -23.43 -12.82 -0.06
N GLU A 327 -24.23 -11.82 -0.36
CA GLU A 327 -25.68 -11.88 -0.22
C GLU A 327 -26.36 -12.80 -1.24
N ASN A 328 -25.83 -12.91 -2.46
CA ASN A 328 -26.51 -13.52 -3.59
C ASN A 328 -25.90 -14.83 -4.07
N PHE A 329 -24.65 -15.14 -3.75
CA PHE A 329 -23.91 -16.25 -4.32
C PHE A 329 -23.34 -17.19 -3.25
N TYR A 330 -23.10 -18.43 -3.62
CA TYR A 330 -22.43 -19.41 -2.76
C TYR A 330 -20.93 -19.32 -2.96
N TRP A 331 -20.19 -19.23 -1.87
CA TRP A 331 -18.73 -19.16 -1.84
C TRP A 331 -18.14 -20.52 -1.45
N ASP A 332 -17.21 -21.02 -2.23
CA ASP A 332 -16.48 -22.27 -2.01
C ASP A 332 -14.97 -21.95 -2.00
N GLU A 333 -14.36 -22.03 -0.84
CA GLU A 333 -12.93 -21.81 -0.69
C GLU A 333 -12.16 -23.02 -1.22
N ILE A 334 -11.37 -22.83 -2.30
CA ILE A 334 -10.55 -23.89 -2.91
C ILE A 334 -9.26 -24.08 -2.11
N LYS A 335 -8.68 -22.99 -1.68
CA LYS A 335 -7.48 -22.88 -0.85
C LYS A 335 -7.47 -21.47 -0.23
N PRO A 336 -6.63 -21.19 0.78
CA PRO A 336 -6.60 -19.88 1.42
C PRO A 336 -6.56 -18.75 0.40
N GLN A 337 -7.45 -17.78 0.54
CA GLN A 337 -7.58 -16.59 -0.29
C GLN A 337 -7.96 -16.84 -1.77
N VAL A 338 -8.52 -18.02 -2.11
CA VAL A 338 -9.01 -18.36 -3.46
C VAL A 338 -10.39 -18.98 -3.37
N HIS A 339 -11.40 -18.29 -3.87
CA HIS A 339 -12.80 -18.72 -3.80
C HIS A 339 -13.42 -18.92 -5.18
N ARG A 340 -14.17 -20.02 -5.36
CA ARG A 340 -15.17 -20.10 -6.43
C ARG A 340 -16.46 -19.45 -5.90
N VAL A 341 -17.01 -18.53 -6.65
CA VAL A 341 -18.27 -17.83 -6.31
C VAL A 341 -19.31 -18.23 -7.35
N PHE A 342 -20.22 -19.14 -6.97
CA PHE A 342 -21.24 -19.72 -7.83
C PHE A 342 -22.43 -18.77 -7.98
N ARG A 343 -22.75 -18.36 -9.21
CA ARG A 343 -23.70 -17.29 -9.51
C ARG A 343 -25.16 -17.72 -9.62
N ASP A 344 -25.43 -19.00 -9.71
CA ASP A 344 -26.77 -19.58 -9.83
C ASP A 344 -27.35 -20.13 -8.53
N THR A 345 -26.59 -20.04 -7.43
CA THR A 345 -27.02 -20.52 -6.12
C THR A 345 -26.96 -19.42 -5.07
N LYS A 346 -27.96 -19.43 -4.16
CA LYS A 346 -27.95 -18.54 -2.99
C LYS A 346 -27.00 -19.08 -1.89
N PRO A 347 -26.52 -18.24 -0.96
CA PRO A 347 -25.56 -18.63 0.07
C PRO A 347 -25.99 -19.84 0.93
N ASN A 348 -27.29 -20.04 1.12
CA ASN A 348 -27.87 -21.14 1.89
C ASN A 348 -28.16 -22.41 1.04
N GLY A 349 -27.87 -22.39 -0.24
CA GLY A 349 -28.04 -23.52 -1.16
C GLY A 349 -26.70 -24.15 -1.51
N THR A 350 -26.57 -25.50 -1.42
CA THR A 350 -25.40 -26.21 -1.90
C THR A 350 -25.44 -26.24 -3.43
N PRO A 351 -24.43 -25.67 -4.14
CA PRO A 351 -24.41 -25.69 -5.59
C PRO A 351 -24.08 -27.08 -6.10
N ASP A 352 -24.41 -27.32 -7.38
CA ASP A 352 -23.76 -28.38 -8.14
C ASP A 352 -22.30 -27.98 -8.37
N LEU A 353 -21.39 -28.59 -7.63
CA LEU A 353 -19.95 -28.30 -7.73
C LEU A 353 -19.34 -28.66 -9.11
N SER A 354 -20.09 -29.37 -9.95
CA SER A 354 -19.72 -29.61 -11.36
C SER A 354 -20.11 -28.46 -12.29
N SER A 355 -20.97 -27.53 -11.84
CA SER A 355 -21.32 -26.33 -12.59
C SER A 355 -20.10 -25.48 -12.87
N LYS A 356 -20.05 -24.89 -14.07
CA LYS A 356 -19.03 -23.89 -14.44
C LYS A 356 -19.53 -22.46 -14.31
N ASN A 357 -20.75 -22.24 -13.83
CA ASN A 357 -21.32 -20.90 -13.65
C ASN A 357 -20.81 -20.24 -12.36
N TYR A 358 -19.52 -20.05 -12.28
CA TYR A 358 -18.86 -19.34 -11.19
C TYR A 358 -17.78 -18.39 -11.72
N VAL A 359 -17.38 -17.46 -10.90
CA VAL A 359 -16.15 -16.66 -11.04
C VAL A 359 -15.16 -17.06 -9.95
N ILE A 360 -13.88 -16.80 -10.16
CA ILE A 360 -12.84 -17.01 -9.15
C ILE A 360 -12.49 -15.66 -8.54
N LEU A 361 -12.72 -15.51 -7.25
CA LEU A 361 -12.37 -14.30 -6.50
C LEU A 361 -11.09 -14.56 -5.71
N LEU A 362 -10.11 -13.67 -5.84
CA LEU A 362 -8.85 -13.72 -5.11
C LEU A 362 -8.86 -12.73 -3.93
N ALA A 363 -8.21 -13.14 -2.84
CA ALA A 363 -8.02 -12.36 -1.61
C ALA A 363 -9.33 -11.74 -1.06
N GLU A 364 -10.47 -12.38 -1.35
CA GLU A 364 -11.80 -11.87 -0.97
C GLU A 364 -12.10 -10.44 -1.45
N GLY A 365 -11.42 -9.98 -2.52
CA GLY A 365 -11.53 -8.61 -3.03
C GLY A 365 -10.53 -7.63 -2.41
N ARG A 366 -9.73 -8.05 -1.43
CA ARG A 366 -8.65 -7.27 -0.81
C ARG A 366 -7.39 -7.28 -1.67
N LEU A 367 -6.29 -6.69 -1.18
CA LEU A 367 -4.99 -6.63 -1.85
C LEU A 367 -4.49 -8.01 -2.28
N VAL A 368 -4.59 -8.33 -3.57
CA VAL A 368 -4.24 -9.63 -4.13
C VAL A 368 -2.75 -9.96 -3.99
N ASN A 369 -1.88 -8.97 -4.15
CA ASN A 369 -0.43 -9.15 -4.09
C ASN A 369 0.08 -9.55 -2.70
N LEU A 370 -0.61 -9.17 -1.63
CA LEU A 370 -0.32 -9.59 -0.26
C LEU A 370 -1.16 -10.77 0.20
N GLY A 371 -2.43 -10.86 -0.24
CA GLY A 371 -3.30 -11.98 0.08
C GLY A 371 -2.85 -13.29 -0.55
N ASN A 372 -2.45 -13.28 -1.82
CA ASN A 372 -2.07 -14.45 -2.59
C ASN A 372 -0.57 -14.59 -2.87
N ALA A 373 0.25 -13.58 -2.51
CA ALA A 373 1.70 -13.60 -2.66
C ALA A 373 2.38 -12.90 -1.48
N THR A 374 3.54 -12.30 -1.71
CA THR A 374 4.38 -11.68 -0.67
C THR A 374 4.50 -10.15 -0.79
N GLY A 375 3.68 -9.55 -1.64
CA GLY A 375 3.67 -8.10 -1.89
C GLY A 375 4.78 -7.62 -2.81
N HIS A 376 5.12 -6.34 -2.69
CA HIS A 376 6.19 -5.75 -3.50
C HIS A 376 7.56 -6.28 -3.10
N PRO A 377 8.51 -6.43 -4.05
CA PRO A 377 9.85 -6.91 -3.75
C PRO A 377 10.65 -5.87 -2.96
N SER A 378 11.63 -6.36 -2.22
CA SER A 378 12.44 -5.54 -1.31
C SER A 378 13.08 -4.33 -1.99
N ARG A 379 13.57 -4.47 -3.22
CA ARG A 379 14.17 -3.36 -3.99
C ARG A 379 13.18 -2.22 -4.28
N ILE A 380 11.90 -2.52 -4.40
CA ILE A 380 10.85 -1.51 -4.57
C ILE A 380 10.54 -0.83 -3.23
N MET A 381 10.35 -1.64 -2.17
CA MET A 381 10.07 -1.10 -0.84
C MET A 381 11.21 -0.30 -0.25
N ASP A 382 12.43 -0.49 -0.74
CA ASP A 382 13.62 0.29 -0.39
C ASP A 382 13.38 1.81 -0.56
N GLY A 383 12.84 2.23 -1.70
CA GLY A 383 12.52 3.64 -1.95
C GLY A 383 11.40 4.16 -1.06
N SER A 384 10.30 3.41 -0.92
CA SER A 384 9.17 3.80 -0.08
C SER A 384 9.59 3.96 1.37
N PHE A 385 10.34 3.00 1.90
CA PHE A 385 10.76 3.02 3.30
C PHE A 385 11.91 3.99 3.58
N ALA A 386 12.78 4.27 2.62
CA ALA A 386 13.74 5.37 2.74
C ALA A 386 13.01 6.73 2.87
N ASN A 387 11.93 6.94 2.11
CA ASN A 387 11.06 8.11 2.28
C ASN A 387 10.40 8.14 3.66
N GLN A 388 9.94 7.00 4.20
CA GLN A 388 9.37 6.93 5.55
C GLN A 388 10.39 7.33 6.62
N VAL A 389 11.62 6.82 6.55
CA VAL A 389 12.69 7.19 7.48
C VAL A 389 12.95 8.70 7.44
N LEU A 390 13.10 9.27 6.24
CA LEU A 390 13.34 10.71 6.09
C LEU A 390 12.14 11.54 6.55
N ALA A 391 10.91 11.09 6.32
CA ALA A 391 9.70 11.75 6.81
C ALA A 391 9.63 11.75 8.34
N GLN A 392 9.94 10.63 9.00
CA GLN A 392 9.98 10.55 10.45
C GLN A 392 11.06 11.47 11.04
N ILE A 393 12.27 11.48 10.46
CA ILE A 393 13.34 12.41 10.87
C ILE A 393 12.90 13.87 10.69
N HIS A 394 12.26 14.18 9.55
CA HIS A 394 11.80 15.54 9.25
C HIS A 394 10.75 16.03 10.26
N LEU A 395 9.70 15.24 10.49
CA LEU A 395 8.64 15.57 11.46
C LEU A 395 9.18 15.70 12.90
N PHE A 396 10.04 14.77 13.31
CA PHE A 396 10.61 14.81 14.66
C PHE A 396 11.49 16.05 14.88
N LYS A 397 12.33 16.41 13.87
CA LYS A 397 13.15 17.64 13.91
C LYS A 397 12.32 18.92 13.85
N GLN A 398 11.18 18.95 13.16
CA GLN A 398 10.26 20.10 13.17
C GLN A 398 9.71 20.40 14.57
N GLY A 399 9.53 19.35 15.39
CA GLY A 399 9.22 19.49 16.80
C GLY A 399 7.84 20.11 17.08
N PHE A 400 6.83 19.81 16.28
CA PHE A 400 5.46 20.36 16.38
C PHE A 400 4.91 20.32 17.81
N ALA A 401 5.05 19.21 18.53
CA ALA A 401 4.55 19.08 19.90
C ALA A 401 5.18 20.12 20.86
N ASN A 402 6.39 20.58 20.58
CA ASN A 402 7.14 21.56 21.40
C ASN A 402 6.81 23.03 21.06
N VAL A 403 5.96 23.29 20.06
CA VAL A 403 5.57 24.64 19.65
C VAL A 403 4.51 25.17 20.62
N ASN A 404 4.85 26.25 21.37
CA ASN A 404 3.94 26.86 22.34
C ASN A 404 3.03 27.93 21.74
N ASP A 405 3.39 28.48 20.58
CA ASP A 405 2.61 29.48 19.86
C ASP A 405 1.45 28.81 19.13
N SER A 406 0.21 29.10 19.54
CA SER A 406 -0.99 28.48 19.01
C SER A 406 -1.22 28.75 17.52
N ASP A 407 -0.90 29.99 17.07
CA ASP A 407 -1.13 30.38 15.69
C ASP A 407 -0.10 29.68 14.78
N LYS A 408 1.17 29.68 15.19
CA LYS A 408 2.22 28.93 14.49
C LYS A 408 1.95 27.44 14.49
N LYS A 409 1.46 26.88 15.61
CA LYS A 409 1.10 25.46 15.70
C LYS A 409 -0.03 25.12 14.74
N ALA A 410 -1.05 25.98 14.63
CA ALA A 410 -2.14 25.81 13.69
C ALA A 410 -1.69 25.86 12.21
N GLU A 411 -0.74 26.77 11.88
CA GLU A 411 -0.17 26.85 10.53
C GLU A 411 0.65 25.59 10.15
N MET A 412 1.20 24.86 11.11
CA MET A 412 1.96 23.63 10.86
C MET A 412 1.06 22.41 10.58
N ILE A 413 -0.23 22.47 10.88
CA ILE A 413 -1.16 21.37 10.62
C ILE A 413 -1.50 21.35 9.13
N THR A 414 -0.74 20.59 8.37
CA THR A 414 -0.84 20.45 6.92
C THR A 414 -0.74 18.99 6.52
N VAL A 415 -1.08 18.68 5.28
CA VAL A 415 -0.77 17.39 4.63
C VAL A 415 0.11 17.69 3.43
N GLU A 416 1.42 17.57 3.62
CA GLU A 416 2.43 17.95 2.64
C GLU A 416 3.21 16.74 2.13
N VAL A 417 3.69 16.82 0.89
CA VAL A 417 4.61 15.83 0.33
C VAL A 417 6.01 16.08 0.91
N LEU A 418 6.81 15.02 1.02
CA LEU A 418 8.20 15.14 1.42
C LEU A 418 8.95 16.13 0.51
N PRO A 419 9.78 17.04 1.07
CA PRO A 419 10.52 18.01 0.26
C PRO A 419 11.28 17.37 -0.89
N LYS A 420 11.22 17.96 -2.08
CA LYS A 420 11.81 17.42 -3.32
C LYS A 420 13.29 17.04 -3.16
N LYS A 421 14.04 17.80 -2.39
CA LYS A 421 15.46 17.50 -2.12
C LYS A 421 15.66 16.16 -1.40
N LEU A 422 14.75 15.79 -0.48
CA LEU A 422 14.81 14.51 0.22
C LEU A 422 14.39 13.36 -0.69
N ASP A 423 13.39 13.58 -1.55
CA ASP A 423 12.96 12.63 -2.57
C ASP A 423 14.10 12.36 -3.59
N GLU A 424 14.85 13.41 -4.01
CA GLU A 424 16.04 13.26 -4.85
C GLU A 424 17.19 12.53 -4.14
N GLU A 425 17.33 12.69 -2.83
CA GLU A 425 18.31 11.92 -2.03
C GLU A 425 17.98 10.43 -2.09
N VAL A 426 16.73 10.05 -1.87
CA VAL A 426 16.27 8.66 -1.99
C VAL A 426 16.55 8.13 -3.40
N ALA A 427 16.20 8.89 -4.45
CA ALA A 427 16.47 8.49 -5.83
C ALA A 427 17.96 8.23 -6.10
N SER A 428 18.84 9.08 -5.59
CA SER A 428 20.28 8.93 -5.75
C SER A 428 20.80 7.64 -5.11
N LEU A 429 20.37 7.35 -3.87
CA LEU A 429 20.73 6.12 -3.16
C LEU A 429 20.20 4.87 -3.89
N MET A 430 18.99 4.93 -4.44
CA MET A 430 18.43 3.83 -5.24
C MET A 430 19.23 3.60 -6.52
N VAL A 431 19.64 4.68 -7.23
CA VAL A 431 20.46 4.58 -8.45
C VAL A 431 21.80 3.91 -8.15
N GLU A 432 22.46 4.29 -7.06
CA GLU A 432 23.70 3.65 -6.59
C GLU A 432 23.48 2.16 -6.28
N GLY A 433 22.36 1.81 -5.65
CA GLY A 433 21.95 0.44 -5.37
C GLY A 433 21.74 -0.42 -6.63
N PHE A 434 21.43 0.19 -7.78
CA PHE A 434 21.40 -0.48 -9.09
C PHE A 434 22.78 -0.49 -9.80
N GLY A 435 23.84 -0.01 -9.15
CA GLY A 435 25.17 0.14 -9.76
C GLY A 435 25.24 1.31 -10.77
N GLY A 436 24.24 2.19 -10.76
CA GLY A 436 24.20 3.39 -11.60
C GLY A 436 24.99 4.54 -11.00
N MET A 437 25.17 5.59 -11.79
CA MET A 437 25.84 6.81 -11.37
C MET A 437 25.09 8.03 -11.90
N VAL A 438 24.68 8.92 -10.99
CA VAL A 438 24.04 10.20 -11.36
C VAL A 438 25.10 11.18 -11.84
N THR A 439 24.88 11.77 -13.03
CA THR A 439 25.78 12.78 -13.61
C THR A 439 25.61 14.11 -12.87
N LYS A 440 26.73 14.69 -12.42
CA LYS A 440 26.73 16.02 -11.80
C LYS A 440 26.82 17.11 -12.88
N LEU A 441 25.99 18.14 -12.75
CA LEU A 441 26.03 19.30 -13.63
C LEU A 441 27.30 20.12 -13.34
N THR A 442 27.88 20.73 -14.42
CA THR A 442 28.80 21.83 -14.23
C THR A 442 28.05 23.07 -13.79
N LYS A 443 28.78 24.07 -13.26
CA LYS A 443 28.15 25.33 -12.86
C LYS A 443 27.47 26.02 -14.06
N ASP A 444 28.11 26.04 -15.23
CA ASP A 444 27.54 26.66 -16.43
C ASP A 444 26.27 25.95 -16.91
N GLN A 445 26.20 24.60 -16.77
CA GLN A 445 25.00 23.83 -17.11
C GLN A 445 23.85 24.11 -16.13
N ALA A 446 24.13 24.16 -14.84
CA ALA A 446 23.16 24.47 -13.84
C ALA A 446 22.61 25.91 -13.98
N ASP A 447 23.50 26.88 -14.17
CA ASP A 447 23.15 28.29 -14.42
C ASP A 447 22.32 28.44 -15.72
N TYR A 448 22.62 27.69 -16.79
CA TYR A 448 21.89 27.75 -18.05
C TYR A 448 20.43 27.34 -17.94
N ILE A 449 20.16 26.30 -17.16
CA ILE A 449 18.80 25.78 -16.93
C ILE A 449 18.16 26.32 -15.64
N ASN A 450 18.86 27.25 -14.95
CA ASN A 450 18.41 27.93 -13.73
C ASN A 450 17.98 26.94 -12.60
N VAL A 451 18.84 25.99 -12.29
CA VAL A 451 18.68 25.07 -11.16
C VAL A 451 19.93 25.09 -10.27
N PRO A 452 19.83 24.75 -8.98
CA PRO A 452 20.99 24.51 -8.15
C PRO A 452 21.84 23.34 -8.70
N GLN A 453 23.17 23.44 -8.58
CA GLN A 453 24.08 22.40 -9.07
C GLN A 453 23.85 21.03 -8.38
N ASP A 454 23.46 21.06 -7.13
CA ASP A 454 23.20 19.88 -6.28
C ASP A 454 21.68 19.65 -6.03
N GLY A 455 20.82 20.17 -6.92
CA GLY A 455 19.36 20.03 -6.78
C GLY A 455 18.72 20.99 -5.73
N PRO A 456 17.40 21.00 -5.62
CA PRO A 456 16.47 20.19 -6.44
C PRO A 456 16.48 20.61 -7.92
N PHE A 457 16.42 19.62 -8.81
CA PHE A 457 16.46 19.84 -10.27
C PHE A 457 15.11 20.24 -10.86
N LYS A 458 14.04 20.14 -10.09
CA LYS A 458 12.67 20.52 -10.44
C LYS A 458 12.03 21.29 -9.29
N GLU A 459 11.07 22.14 -9.63
CA GLU A 459 10.23 22.83 -8.64
C GLU A 459 9.41 21.84 -7.82
N GLU A 460 9.03 22.21 -6.58
CA GLU A 460 8.22 21.36 -5.68
C GLU A 460 6.89 20.90 -6.33
N SER A 461 6.30 21.77 -7.15
CA SER A 461 5.04 21.48 -7.86
C SER A 461 5.19 20.56 -9.07
N TYR A 462 6.40 20.27 -9.51
CA TYR A 462 6.62 19.45 -10.72
C TYR A 462 6.22 18.00 -10.47
N LYS A 463 5.38 17.46 -11.37
CA LYS A 463 4.96 16.06 -11.38
C LYS A 463 5.60 15.33 -12.55
N TYR A 464 6.39 14.30 -12.25
CA TYR A 464 7.10 13.45 -13.22
C TYR A 464 6.15 12.58 -14.04
#